data_8a128fc6d1bffa87d91d1a3813975e64
#
_entry.id   8a128fc6d1bffa87d91d1a3813975e64
#
_cell.length_a   1.000
_cell.length_b   1.000
_cell.length_c   1.000
_cell.angle_alpha   90.00
_cell.angle_beta   90.00
_cell.angle_gamma   90.00
#
_symmetry.space_group_name_H-M   'P 1'
#
loop_
_entity.id
_entity.type
_entity.pdbx_description
1 polymer ?
#
loop_
_entity_poly.entity_id
_entity_poly.type
_entity_poly.pdbx_seq_one_letter_code
_entity_poly.pdbx_strand_id
1 'polypeptide(L)'
;GTMFRQNADEFGYEYSREYPNEVITNDYISAANIVRIKLVAETVKRFERGFEDSIGKILFDAGMKPFAFFDGLTSFIMENDLTCKLGKEENLYRVLYTYAAEIYDKNEDTLKLQVLQEVLHSDMNNNVSQDVIRRLERKGWEIHVKAKS
;
A
#
# COMPACT_ATOMS: atom_id res chain seq x y z
N GLY A 1 -13.85 7.74 -12.54
CA GLY A 1 -13.67 7.85 -13.91
C GLY A 1 -13.16 6.63 -14.58
N THR A 2 -12.70 6.85 -15.77
CA THR A 2 -12.24 5.75 -16.59
C THR A 2 -11.03 5.04 -15.99
N MET A 3 -10.15 5.80 -15.37
CA MET A 3 -8.98 5.20 -14.76
C MET A 3 -9.37 4.25 -13.64
N PHE A 4 -10.31 4.64 -12.82
CA PHE A 4 -10.77 3.79 -11.75
C PHE A 4 -11.44 2.53 -12.30
N ARG A 5 -12.18 2.70 -13.39
CA ARG A 5 -12.83 1.57 -14.02
C ARG A 5 -11.84 0.57 -14.58
N GLN A 6 -10.76 1.05 -15.17
CA GLN A 6 -9.70 0.17 -15.65
C GLN A 6 -9.05 -0.57 -14.50
N ASN A 7 -8.81 0.14 -13.41
CA ASN A 7 -8.20 -0.46 -12.25
C ASN A 7 -9.15 -1.45 -11.56
N ALA A 8 -10.46 -1.27 -11.73
CA ALA A 8 -11.43 -2.17 -11.16
C ALA A 8 -11.27 -3.58 -11.71
N ASP A 9 -11.03 -3.70 -13.00
CA ASP A 9 -10.77 -5.03 -13.58
C ASP A 9 -9.50 -5.62 -13.02
N GLU A 10 -8.47 -4.80 -12.88
CA GLU A 10 -7.21 -5.21 -12.32
C GLU A 10 -7.36 -5.69 -10.89
N PHE A 11 -8.22 -5.04 -10.14
CA PHE A 11 -8.45 -5.37 -8.74
C PHE A 11 -9.53 -6.42 -8.55
N GLY A 12 -10.20 -6.83 -9.60
CA GLY A 12 -11.25 -7.82 -9.52
C GLY A 12 -12.62 -7.27 -9.25
N TYR A 13 -12.83 -5.99 -9.43
CA TYR A 13 -14.15 -5.37 -9.28
C TYR A 13 -14.92 -5.42 -10.55
N GLU A 14 -16.25 -5.40 -10.40
CA GLU A 14 -17.15 -5.28 -11.53
C GLU A 14 -17.88 -3.97 -11.41
N TYR A 15 -17.75 -3.13 -12.43
CA TYR A 15 -18.44 -1.86 -12.48
C TYR A 15 -19.28 -1.79 -13.74
N SER A 16 -20.37 -1.06 -13.67
CA SER A 16 -21.12 -0.75 -14.84
C SER A 16 -20.28 0.16 -15.72
N ARG A 17 -20.21 -0.18 -16.98
CA ARG A 17 -19.38 0.57 -17.89
C ARG A 17 -20.02 1.82 -18.41
N GLU A 18 -21.32 1.88 -18.34
CA GLU A 18 -22.08 3.03 -18.83
C GLU A 18 -21.99 4.18 -17.88
N TYR A 19 -21.78 3.88 -16.62
CA TYR A 19 -21.69 4.94 -15.63
C TYR A 19 -21.04 4.40 -14.40
N PRO A 20 -19.98 5.02 -14.02
CA PRO A 20 -19.16 4.50 -12.95
C PRO A 20 -19.81 4.62 -11.58
N ASN A 21 -20.79 5.45 -11.46
CA ASN A 21 -21.34 5.74 -10.16
C ASN A 21 -22.59 4.94 -9.83
N GLU A 22 -23.18 4.32 -10.79
CA GLU A 22 -24.45 3.65 -10.54
C GLU A 22 -24.29 2.37 -9.78
N VAL A 23 -23.15 1.80 -9.83
CA VAL A 23 -22.89 0.55 -9.17
C VAL A 23 -23.15 0.62 -7.69
N ILE A 24 -22.95 1.78 -7.12
CA ILE A 24 -23.04 1.89 -5.70
C ILE A 24 -24.44 1.77 -5.16
N THR A 25 -25.42 1.88 -5.99
CA THR A 25 -26.78 1.77 -5.52
C THR A 25 -27.32 0.38 -5.62
N ASN A 26 -26.52 -0.55 -6.10
CA ASN A 26 -27.07 -1.85 -6.29
C ASN A 26 -27.07 -2.64 -4.99
N ASP A 27 -27.89 -3.68 -4.95
CA ASP A 27 -28.13 -4.45 -3.74
C ASP A 27 -26.95 -5.32 -3.33
N TYR A 28 -25.96 -5.46 -4.19
CA TYR A 28 -24.83 -6.33 -3.93
C TYR A 28 -23.69 -5.67 -3.19
N ILE A 29 -23.72 -4.33 -3.10
CA ILE A 29 -22.65 -3.60 -2.44
C ILE A 29 -23.21 -2.86 -1.25
N SER A 30 -22.79 -3.26 -0.05
CA SER A 30 -23.24 -2.60 1.17
C SER A 30 -22.50 -1.27 1.37
N ALA A 31 -23.05 -0.44 2.25
CA ALA A 31 -22.41 0.83 2.59
C ALA A 31 -21.02 0.61 3.15
N ALA A 32 -20.84 -0.45 3.94
CA ALA A 32 -19.52 -0.76 4.51
C ALA A 32 -18.52 -1.09 3.40
N ASN A 33 -18.95 -1.82 2.37
CA ASN A 33 -18.06 -2.15 1.25
C ASN A 33 -17.69 -0.90 0.46
N ILE A 34 -18.62 0.02 0.30
CA ILE A 34 -18.33 1.28 -0.38
C ILE A 34 -17.28 2.08 0.38
N VAL A 35 -17.43 2.18 1.70
CA VAL A 35 -16.45 2.87 2.53
C VAL A 35 -15.09 2.19 2.40
N ARG A 36 -15.06 0.87 2.42
CA ARG A 36 -13.82 0.12 2.29
C ARG A 36 -13.12 0.39 0.95
N ILE A 37 -13.89 0.37 -0.11
CA ILE A 37 -13.34 0.65 -1.44
C ILE A 37 -12.71 2.03 -1.48
N LYS A 38 -13.37 3.02 -0.89
CA LYS A 38 -12.84 4.38 -0.84
C LYS A 38 -11.54 4.45 -0.04
N LEU A 39 -11.46 3.73 1.06
CA LEU A 39 -10.25 3.71 1.86
C LEU A 39 -9.09 3.06 1.12
N VAL A 40 -9.36 1.98 0.41
CA VAL A 40 -8.34 1.32 -0.41
C VAL A 40 -7.87 2.27 -1.51
N ALA A 41 -8.81 2.97 -2.15
CA ALA A 41 -8.46 3.92 -3.20
C ALA A 41 -7.57 5.06 -2.66
N GLU A 42 -7.84 5.53 -1.46
CA GLU A 42 -6.99 6.53 -0.82
C GLU A 42 -5.58 5.99 -0.57
N THR A 43 -5.48 4.73 -0.14
CA THR A 43 -4.19 4.10 0.06
C THR A 43 -3.42 4.00 -1.25
N VAL A 44 -4.08 3.55 -2.31
CA VAL A 44 -3.45 3.47 -3.62
C VAL A 44 -2.92 4.84 -4.02
N LYS A 45 -3.72 5.88 -3.84
CA LYS A 45 -3.35 7.22 -4.21
C LYS A 45 -2.10 7.70 -3.49
N ARG A 46 -1.96 7.37 -2.22
CA ARG A 46 -0.80 7.78 -1.44
C ARG A 46 0.46 7.06 -1.87
N PHE A 47 0.34 5.84 -2.36
CA PHE A 47 1.48 5.00 -2.71
C PHE A 47 1.65 4.80 -4.22
N GLU A 48 0.97 5.56 -5.05
CA GLU A 48 1.07 5.37 -6.49
C GLU A 48 2.34 5.94 -7.11
N ARG A 49 3.05 6.80 -6.39
CA ARG A 49 4.27 7.42 -6.87
C ARG A 49 5.43 7.14 -5.95
N GLY A 50 6.56 6.81 -6.54
CA GLY A 50 7.80 6.65 -5.78
C GLY A 50 7.99 5.30 -5.16
N PHE A 51 7.11 4.35 -5.46
CA PHE A 51 7.17 3.01 -4.87
C PHE A 51 7.01 1.91 -5.90
N GLU A 52 7.07 2.25 -7.18
CA GLU A 52 6.74 1.32 -8.24
C GLU A 52 7.55 0.04 -8.19
N ASP A 53 8.86 0.18 -8.09
CA ASP A 53 9.74 -0.99 -8.09
C ASP A 53 9.59 -1.79 -6.81
N SER A 54 9.45 -1.10 -5.70
CA SER A 54 9.31 -1.76 -4.40
C SER A 54 8.02 -2.55 -4.32
N ILE A 55 6.91 -1.95 -4.71
CA ILE A 55 5.62 -2.64 -4.68
C ILE A 55 5.63 -3.80 -5.67
N GLY A 56 6.18 -3.59 -6.88
CA GLY A 56 6.28 -4.65 -7.86
C GLY A 56 7.03 -5.86 -7.33
N LYS A 57 8.13 -5.60 -6.61
CA LYS A 57 8.90 -6.68 -6.02
C LYS A 57 8.10 -7.44 -4.97
N ILE A 58 7.39 -6.72 -4.10
CA ILE A 58 6.58 -7.37 -3.07
C ILE A 58 5.51 -8.25 -3.71
N LEU A 59 4.82 -7.73 -4.71
CA LEU A 59 3.78 -8.49 -5.40
C LEU A 59 4.35 -9.76 -6.03
N PHE A 60 5.50 -9.65 -6.66
CA PHE A 60 6.14 -10.79 -7.29
C PHE A 60 6.58 -11.83 -6.25
N ASP A 61 7.28 -11.38 -5.21
CA ASP A 61 7.82 -12.27 -4.20
C ASP A 61 6.72 -13.00 -3.42
N ALA A 62 5.63 -12.30 -3.13
CA ALA A 62 4.54 -12.86 -2.34
C ALA A 62 3.46 -13.53 -3.20
N GLY A 63 3.54 -13.37 -4.51
CA GLY A 63 2.51 -13.89 -5.39
C GLY A 63 1.17 -13.22 -5.16
N MET A 64 1.17 -11.95 -4.82
CA MET A 64 -0.05 -11.21 -4.51
C MET A 64 -0.53 -10.40 -5.70
N LYS A 65 -1.85 -10.23 -5.76
CA LYS A 65 -2.45 -9.31 -6.73
C LYS A 65 -2.51 -7.91 -6.13
N PRO A 66 -2.49 -6.87 -6.99
CA PRO A 66 -2.46 -5.49 -6.49
C PRO A 66 -3.58 -5.16 -5.51
N PHE A 67 -4.79 -5.60 -5.77
CA PHE A 67 -5.88 -5.29 -4.86
C PHE A 67 -5.65 -5.90 -3.48
N ALA A 68 -5.24 -7.16 -3.43
CA ALA A 68 -5.00 -7.83 -2.16
C ALA A 68 -3.92 -7.11 -1.37
N PHE A 69 -2.88 -6.64 -2.06
CA PHE A 69 -1.80 -5.90 -1.42
C PHE A 69 -2.31 -4.60 -0.81
N PHE A 70 -3.03 -3.80 -1.58
CA PHE A 70 -3.50 -2.50 -1.10
C PHE A 70 -4.60 -2.64 -0.06
N ASP A 71 -5.43 -3.66 -0.19
CA ASP A 71 -6.45 -3.94 0.82
C ASP A 71 -5.78 -4.27 2.16
N GLY A 72 -4.77 -5.14 2.13
CA GLY A 72 -4.02 -5.48 3.32
C GLY A 72 -3.27 -4.30 3.91
N LEU A 73 -2.67 -3.48 3.06
CA LEU A 73 -1.98 -2.28 3.51
C LEU A 73 -2.94 -1.30 4.18
N THR A 74 -4.13 -1.15 3.62
CA THR A 74 -5.17 -0.30 4.21
C THR A 74 -5.54 -0.80 5.61
N SER A 75 -5.74 -2.10 5.75
CA SER A 75 -6.02 -2.70 7.06
C SER A 75 -4.86 -2.46 8.03
N PHE A 76 -3.65 -2.65 7.56
CA PHE A 76 -2.46 -2.44 8.40
C PHE A 76 -2.40 -1.00 8.92
N ILE A 77 -2.65 -0.04 8.04
CA ILE A 77 -2.63 1.38 8.42
C ILE A 77 -3.70 1.68 9.46
N MET A 78 -4.90 1.16 9.25
CA MET A 78 -6.02 1.44 10.13
C MET A 78 -5.87 0.74 11.49
N GLU A 79 -5.46 -0.51 11.48
CA GLU A 79 -5.31 -1.27 12.72
C GLU A 79 -4.22 -0.71 13.62
N ASN A 80 -3.23 -0.07 13.05
CA ASN A 80 -2.12 0.49 13.81
C ASN A 80 -2.19 2.01 13.97
N ASP A 81 -3.33 2.60 13.60
CA ASP A 81 -3.56 4.04 13.73
C ASP A 81 -2.47 4.88 13.08
N LEU A 82 -2.09 4.49 11.87
CA LEU A 82 -0.99 5.15 11.17
C LEU A 82 -1.43 6.26 10.23
N THR A 83 -2.74 6.47 10.08
CA THR A 83 -3.25 7.44 9.11
C THR A 83 -2.66 8.83 9.31
N CYS A 84 -2.54 9.28 10.55
CA CYS A 84 -2.02 10.62 10.82
C CYS A 84 -0.52 10.76 10.54
N LYS A 85 0.18 9.65 10.39
CA LYS A 85 1.62 9.68 10.11
C LYS A 85 1.93 9.73 8.63
N LEU A 86 0.94 9.50 7.79
CA LEU A 86 1.17 9.40 6.35
C LEU A 86 1.41 10.75 5.66
N GLY A 87 1.30 11.85 6.40
CA GLY A 87 1.59 13.16 5.83
C GLY A 87 3.06 13.42 5.57
N LYS A 88 3.95 12.63 6.15
CA LYS A 88 5.39 12.78 5.95
C LYS A 88 5.90 11.70 5.01
N GLU A 89 6.70 12.10 4.03
CA GLU A 89 7.19 11.16 3.03
C GLU A 89 8.01 10.02 3.63
N GLU A 90 8.88 10.31 4.60
CA GLU A 90 9.67 9.25 5.20
C GLU A 90 8.79 8.20 5.88
N ASN A 91 7.64 8.60 6.40
CA ASN A 91 6.74 7.65 7.05
C ASN A 91 6.06 6.73 6.04
N LEU A 92 5.85 7.18 4.81
CA LEU A 92 5.29 6.31 3.78
C LEU A 92 6.24 5.12 3.53
N TYR A 93 7.53 5.39 3.43
CA TYR A 93 8.52 4.32 3.23
C TYR A 93 8.60 3.42 4.45
N ARG A 94 8.53 4.00 5.64
CA ARG A 94 8.57 3.21 6.86
C ARG A 94 7.33 2.31 6.99
N VAL A 95 6.16 2.84 6.66
CA VAL A 95 4.92 2.04 6.70
C VAL A 95 5.01 0.91 5.69
N LEU A 96 5.44 1.20 4.47
CA LEU A 96 5.55 0.17 3.45
C LEU A 96 6.55 -0.91 3.86
N TYR A 97 7.70 -0.51 4.36
CA TYR A 97 8.71 -1.46 4.79
C TYR A 97 8.19 -2.35 5.94
N THR A 98 7.54 -1.75 6.93
CA THR A 98 7.04 -2.52 8.07
C THR A 98 5.97 -3.51 7.66
N TYR A 99 5.05 -3.07 6.78
CA TYR A 99 4.03 -3.95 6.25
C TYR A 99 4.64 -5.09 5.44
N ALA A 100 5.59 -4.76 4.57
CA ALA A 100 6.27 -5.78 3.77
C ALA A 100 7.03 -6.76 4.64
N ALA A 101 7.64 -6.28 5.72
CA ALA A 101 8.36 -7.17 6.63
C ALA A 101 7.45 -8.24 7.20
N GLU A 102 6.19 -7.90 7.51
CA GLU A 102 5.24 -8.90 7.97
C GLU A 102 4.93 -9.92 6.88
N ILE A 103 4.80 -9.48 5.63
CA ILE A 103 4.54 -10.39 4.52
C ILE A 103 5.70 -11.36 4.33
N TYR A 104 6.94 -10.82 4.30
CA TYR A 104 8.11 -11.66 4.09
C TYR A 104 8.36 -12.59 5.27
N ASP A 105 8.07 -12.14 6.47
CA ASP A 105 8.24 -12.96 7.66
C ASP A 105 7.29 -14.17 7.63
N LYS A 106 6.05 -13.94 7.22
CA LYS A 106 5.08 -15.02 7.07
C LYS A 106 5.54 -16.08 6.08
N ASN A 107 6.27 -15.66 5.05
CA ASN A 107 6.75 -16.55 4.01
C ASN A 107 8.17 -17.06 4.26
N GLU A 108 8.75 -16.69 5.39
CA GLU A 108 10.11 -17.07 5.78
C GLU A 108 11.16 -16.63 4.76
N ASP A 109 10.95 -15.45 4.18
CA ASP A 109 11.82 -14.91 3.12
C ASP A 109 12.63 -13.69 3.61
N THR A 110 13.33 -13.85 4.73
CA THR A 110 14.05 -12.72 5.31
C THR A 110 15.16 -12.17 4.43
N LEU A 111 15.77 -13.01 3.61
CA LEU A 111 16.81 -12.53 2.68
C LEU A 111 16.22 -11.64 1.61
N LYS A 112 15.02 -11.98 1.14
CA LYS A 112 14.34 -11.16 0.15
C LYS A 112 13.95 -9.81 0.72
N LEU A 113 13.71 -9.75 2.03
CA LEU A 113 13.41 -8.49 2.67
C LEU A 113 14.60 -7.54 2.61
N GLN A 114 15.81 -8.05 2.75
CA GLN A 114 17.00 -7.22 2.63
C GLN A 114 17.11 -6.64 1.23
N VAL A 115 16.80 -7.44 0.21
CA VAL A 115 16.80 -6.96 -1.17
C VAL A 115 15.71 -5.91 -1.36
N LEU A 116 14.55 -6.11 -0.75
CA LEU A 116 13.50 -5.11 -0.81
C LEU A 116 13.94 -3.78 -0.22
N GLN A 117 14.68 -3.81 0.89
CA GLN A 117 15.19 -2.58 1.48
C GLN A 117 16.07 -1.81 0.51
N GLU A 118 16.88 -2.52 -0.26
CA GLU A 118 17.72 -1.88 -1.28
C GLU A 118 16.87 -1.29 -2.40
N VAL A 119 15.81 -1.97 -2.80
CA VAL A 119 14.90 -1.45 -3.83
C VAL A 119 14.18 -0.21 -3.30
N LEU A 120 13.73 -0.23 -2.06
CA LEU A 120 13.12 0.94 -1.45
C LEU A 120 14.08 2.13 -1.41
N HIS A 121 15.32 1.87 -1.08
CA HIS A 121 16.33 2.92 -1.06
C HIS A 121 16.53 3.51 -2.46
N SER A 122 16.53 2.66 -3.47
CA SER A 122 16.63 3.12 -4.85
C SER A 122 15.42 3.98 -5.23
N ASP A 123 14.22 3.55 -4.86
CA ASP A 123 13.02 4.35 -5.12
C ASP A 123 13.12 5.71 -4.43
N MET A 124 13.62 5.75 -3.20
CA MET A 124 13.80 7.00 -2.48
C MET A 124 14.79 7.91 -3.18
N ASN A 125 15.91 7.36 -3.63
CA ASN A 125 16.92 8.17 -4.33
C ASN A 125 16.36 8.81 -5.58
N ASN A 126 15.43 8.17 -6.24
CA ASN A 126 14.84 8.67 -7.48
C ASN A 126 13.69 9.65 -7.24
N ASN A 127 13.07 9.62 -6.08
CA ASN A 127 11.78 10.31 -5.88
C ASN A 127 11.74 11.31 -4.74
N VAL A 128 12.64 11.23 -3.78
CA VAL A 128 12.61 12.14 -2.63
C VAL A 128 13.95 12.82 -2.41
N SER A 129 13.94 13.86 -1.59
CA SER A 129 15.16 14.62 -1.32
C SER A 129 16.06 13.87 -0.35
N GLN A 130 17.33 14.27 -0.34
CA GLN A 130 18.29 13.68 0.60
C GLN A 130 17.89 13.93 2.06
N ASP A 131 17.22 15.02 2.33
CA ASP A 131 16.74 15.30 3.68
C ASP A 131 15.75 14.27 4.16
N VAL A 132 14.84 13.84 3.27
CA VAL A 132 13.89 12.80 3.60
C VAL A 132 14.61 11.49 3.90
N ILE A 133 15.58 11.14 3.05
CA ILE A 133 16.35 9.91 3.24
C ILE A 133 17.09 9.94 4.58
N ARG A 134 17.72 11.06 4.91
CA ARG A 134 18.44 11.19 6.17
C ARG A 134 17.50 11.06 7.37
N ARG A 135 16.30 11.63 7.28
CA ARG A 135 15.34 11.51 8.37
C ARG A 135 14.90 10.05 8.57
N LEU A 136 14.71 9.33 7.46
CA LEU A 136 14.33 7.92 7.56
C LEU A 136 15.47 7.11 8.16
N GLU A 137 16.69 7.34 7.71
CA GLU A 137 17.84 6.61 8.23
C GLU A 137 18.04 6.88 9.73
N ARG A 138 17.80 8.12 10.14
CA ARG A 138 17.95 8.48 11.56
C ARG A 138 16.87 7.84 12.42
N LYS A 139 15.64 7.77 11.90
CA LYS A 139 14.49 7.21 12.64
C LYS A 139 14.38 5.71 12.50
N GLY A 140 15.04 5.13 11.52
CA GLY A 140 14.95 3.70 11.24
C GLY A 140 13.86 3.39 10.22
N TRP A 141 13.94 2.20 9.68
CA TRP A 141 13.04 1.76 8.61
C TRP A 141 11.70 1.27 9.13
N GLU A 142 11.60 0.90 10.38
CA GLU A 142 10.36 0.37 10.92
C GLU A 142 9.58 1.46 11.62
N ILE A 143 8.27 1.47 11.38
CA ILE A 143 7.39 2.37 12.09
C ILE A 143 6.78 1.60 13.26
N HIS A 144 6.52 2.33 14.36
CA HIS A 144 5.93 1.69 15.54
C HIS A 144 4.53 1.18 15.24
N VAL A 145 4.26 -0.07 15.57
CA VAL A 145 2.95 -0.67 15.37
C VAL A 145 2.47 -1.24 16.68
N LYS A 146 1.17 -1.47 16.76
CA LYS A 146 0.59 -2.04 17.96
C LYS A 146 1.05 -3.47 18.15
N ALA A 147 1.29 -3.84 19.40
CA ALA A 147 1.69 -5.19 19.71
C ALA A 147 0.56 -6.15 19.33
N LYS A 148 0.93 -7.26 18.71
CA LYS A 148 -0.04 -8.28 18.38
C LYS A 148 -0.26 -9.17 19.60
N SER A 149 -1.49 -9.40 19.87
CA SER A 149 -1.87 -10.27 20.98
C SER A 149 -1.94 -11.72 20.54
#